data_8365ea3e25a311f7fdd3bc4ee16bedb3
#
_entry.id   8365ea3e25a311f7fdd3bc4ee16bedb3
#
_cell.length_a   1.000
_cell.length_b   1.000
_cell.length_c   1.000
_cell.angle_alpha   90.00
_cell.angle_beta   90.00
_cell.angle_gamma   90.00
#
_symmetry.space_group_name_H-M   'P 1'
#
loop_
_entity.id
_entity.type
_entity.pdbx_description
1 polymer ?
#
loop_
_entity_poly.entity_id
_entity_poly.type
_entity_poly.pdbx_seq_one_letter_code
_entity_poly.pdbx_strand_id
1 'polypeptide(L)'
;MSDNEKELPKIRVWKKDEMSKRIAFFKDLKGSKKGLPDSLLPECTRELINVIGFEPPKGTSKHVSPLGDDNSQMPAINISEGFNLGFCRCKPGKGPLMHNHDTNETFMPITGKWRCEWNEGDDFQSVDVGPCDVVSFPPGCARRFMNITENEPDVEHVLLVVIAGNAPKAEFTEEAYNRISEFEANQA
;
A
#
# COMPACT_ATOMS: atom_id res chain seq x y z
N MET A 1 -25.35 -24.98 -6.55
CA MET A 1 -24.04 -24.95 -5.87
C MET A 1 -24.36 -24.97 -4.40
N SER A 2 -24.02 -26.04 -3.68
CA SER A 2 -24.28 -26.13 -2.24
C SER A 2 -23.34 -25.17 -1.53
N ASP A 3 -23.89 -24.11 -0.95
CA ASP A 3 -23.18 -23.33 0.05
C ASP A 3 -22.86 -24.29 1.21
N ASN A 4 -21.60 -24.74 1.24
CA ASN A 4 -21.07 -25.37 2.44
C ASN A 4 -20.94 -24.25 3.47
N GLU A 5 -21.99 -24.01 4.26
CA GLU A 5 -21.92 -23.17 5.45
C GLU A 5 -20.80 -23.71 6.32
N LYS A 6 -19.66 -22.99 6.35
CA LYS A 6 -18.58 -23.28 7.30
C LYS A 6 -19.13 -23.03 8.71
N GLU A 7 -19.16 -24.05 9.52
CA GLU A 7 -19.48 -23.88 10.94
C GLU A 7 -18.56 -22.84 11.58
N LEU A 8 -19.12 -22.00 12.42
CA LEU A 8 -18.34 -21.05 13.20
C LEU A 8 -17.35 -21.78 14.13
N PRO A 9 -16.12 -21.31 14.27
CA PRO A 9 -15.18 -21.88 15.23
C PRO A 9 -15.75 -21.85 16.64
N LYS A 10 -15.46 -22.90 17.43
CA LYS A 10 -15.86 -22.92 18.85
C LYS A 10 -15.21 -21.77 19.61
N ILE A 11 -16.01 -21.09 20.43
CA ILE A 11 -15.52 -20.05 21.32
C ILE A 11 -14.50 -20.64 22.28
N ARG A 12 -13.35 -20.02 22.40
CA ARG A 12 -12.30 -20.38 23.35
C ARG A 12 -11.77 -19.16 24.10
N VAL A 13 -11.16 -19.40 25.22
CA VAL A 13 -10.47 -18.34 25.98
C VAL A 13 -9.11 -18.09 25.34
N TRP A 14 -8.86 -16.84 24.99
CA TRP A 14 -7.56 -16.35 24.50
C TRP A 14 -6.77 -15.74 25.64
N LYS A 15 -5.53 -16.15 25.80
CA LYS A 15 -4.63 -15.57 26.79
C LYS A 15 -4.01 -14.27 26.27
N LYS A 16 -3.51 -13.45 27.19
CA LYS A 16 -2.92 -12.15 26.85
C LYS A 16 -1.70 -12.29 25.93
N ASP A 17 -0.88 -13.30 26.13
CA ASP A 17 0.30 -13.59 25.31
C ASP A 17 -0.05 -14.05 23.88
N GLU A 18 -1.15 -14.76 23.72
CA GLU A 18 -1.69 -15.13 22.41
C GLU A 18 -2.22 -13.88 21.66
N MET A 19 -2.98 -13.05 22.37
CA MET A 19 -3.55 -11.82 21.79
C MET A 19 -2.49 -10.77 21.50
N SER A 20 -1.40 -10.69 22.28
CA SER A 20 -0.32 -9.72 22.05
C SER A 20 0.34 -9.88 20.68
N LYS A 21 0.36 -11.08 20.11
CA LYS A 21 0.87 -11.36 18.75
C LYS A 21 -0.06 -10.84 17.63
N ARG A 22 -1.23 -10.37 17.98
CA ARG A 22 -2.27 -9.83 17.08
C ARG A 22 -2.56 -8.36 17.36
N ILE A 23 -1.65 -7.68 18.04
CA ILE A 23 -1.76 -6.26 18.38
C ILE A 23 -0.50 -5.54 17.90
N ALA A 24 -0.68 -4.47 17.14
CA ALA A 24 0.39 -3.59 16.71
C ALA A 24 0.08 -2.15 17.17
N PHE A 25 1.03 -1.52 17.82
CA PHE A 25 0.91 -0.12 18.22
C PHE A 25 1.61 0.76 17.18
N PHE A 26 0.89 1.71 16.59
CA PHE A 26 1.42 2.56 15.51
C PHE A 26 2.76 3.21 15.86
N LYS A 27 2.95 3.65 17.10
CA LYS A 27 4.19 4.28 17.59
C LYS A 27 5.42 3.36 17.54
N ASP A 28 5.20 2.04 17.53
CA ASP A 28 6.27 1.02 17.57
C ASP A 28 6.54 0.43 16.17
N LEU A 29 5.72 0.80 15.18
CA LEU A 29 5.87 0.33 13.81
C LEU A 29 7.06 1.02 13.12
N LYS A 30 7.73 0.25 12.29
CA LYS A 30 8.83 0.72 11.44
C LYS A 30 8.49 0.43 9.99
N GLY A 31 8.77 1.38 9.13
CA GLY A 31 8.58 1.25 7.70
C GLY A 31 9.89 1.27 6.92
N SER A 32 9.76 1.12 5.61
CA SER A 32 10.86 1.27 4.65
C SER A 32 10.54 2.34 3.62
N LYS A 33 11.58 3.05 3.20
CA LYS A 33 11.56 4.00 2.06
C LYS A 33 12.18 3.37 0.80
N LYS A 34 12.42 2.05 0.79
CA LYS A 34 13.11 1.31 -0.27
C LYS A 34 12.26 0.13 -0.73
N GLY A 35 12.72 -0.54 -1.78
CA GLY A 35 12.16 -1.82 -2.22
C GLY A 35 11.18 -1.73 -3.38
N LEU A 36 10.71 -0.54 -3.75
CA LEU A 36 9.93 -0.33 -4.97
C LEU A 36 10.75 0.39 -6.03
N PRO A 37 10.60 0.08 -7.31
CA PRO A 37 11.34 0.72 -8.39
C PRO A 37 11.21 2.25 -8.40
N ASP A 38 10.03 2.79 -8.12
CA ASP A 38 9.78 4.22 -8.06
C ASP A 38 10.34 4.92 -6.80
N SER A 39 10.84 4.16 -5.83
CA SER A 39 11.41 4.73 -4.59
C SER A 39 12.67 5.58 -4.82
N LEU A 40 13.30 5.45 -6.00
CA LEU A 40 14.43 6.26 -6.41
C LEU A 40 14.04 7.69 -6.80
N LEU A 41 12.81 7.91 -7.19
CA LEU A 41 12.30 9.19 -7.63
C LEU A 41 12.01 10.10 -6.43
N PRO A 42 12.51 11.35 -6.41
CA PRO A 42 12.26 12.29 -5.31
C PRO A 42 10.79 12.53 -5.01
N GLU A 43 9.95 12.59 -6.05
CA GLU A 43 8.49 12.76 -5.95
C GLU A 43 7.78 11.54 -5.38
N CYS A 44 8.42 10.38 -5.40
CA CYS A 44 7.85 9.12 -4.91
C CYS A 44 8.34 8.72 -3.51
N THR A 45 9.12 9.58 -2.88
CA THR A 45 9.66 9.32 -1.54
C THR A 45 8.54 9.14 -0.52
N ARG A 46 8.38 7.93 -0.01
CA ARG A 46 7.40 7.56 0.99
C ARG A 46 7.90 6.42 1.86
N GLU A 47 7.39 6.30 3.06
CA GLU A 47 7.62 5.18 3.95
C GLU A 47 6.41 4.25 3.91
N LEU A 48 6.65 2.97 3.64
CA LEU A 48 5.65 1.92 3.67
C LEU A 48 5.82 1.10 4.95
N ILE A 49 4.73 0.85 5.67
CA ILE A 49 4.72 0.18 6.97
C ILE A 49 3.84 -1.05 6.87
N ASN A 50 4.44 -2.24 6.99
CA ASN A 50 3.74 -3.51 6.95
C ASN A 50 3.12 -3.83 8.32
N VAL A 51 1.80 -3.85 8.40
CA VAL A 51 1.10 -4.14 9.66
C VAL A 51 0.58 -5.56 9.69
N ILE A 52 -0.18 -5.98 8.67
CA ILE A 52 -0.77 -7.30 8.58
C ILE A 52 -0.50 -7.88 7.18
N GLY A 53 0.01 -9.09 7.15
CA GLY A 53 -0.01 -9.92 5.96
C GLY A 53 1.21 -9.79 5.09
N PHE A 54 1.36 -8.71 4.35
CA PHE A 54 2.31 -8.60 3.26
C PHE A 54 3.60 -9.40 3.41
N GLU A 55 3.76 -10.41 2.55
CA GLU A 55 4.99 -11.17 2.42
C GLU A 55 5.75 -10.73 1.16
N PRO A 56 7.08 -10.75 1.17
CA PRO A 56 7.87 -10.54 -0.05
C PRO A 56 7.48 -11.56 -1.12
N PRO A 57 7.39 -11.18 -2.41
CA PRO A 57 7.06 -12.11 -3.47
C PRO A 57 8.16 -13.17 -3.61
N LYS A 58 7.76 -14.40 -3.83
CA LYS A 58 8.68 -15.50 -4.12
C LYS A 58 8.86 -15.61 -5.65
N GLY A 59 10.08 -15.37 -6.12
CA GLY A 59 10.46 -15.58 -7.53
C GLY A 59 10.66 -14.30 -8.35
N THR A 60 11.20 -14.46 -9.55
CA THR A 60 11.45 -13.40 -10.53
C THR A 60 10.22 -13.20 -11.40
N SER A 61 9.33 -12.33 -11.05
CA SER A 61 8.26 -11.90 -11.94
C SER A 61 8.37 -10.39 -12.21
N LYS A 62 7.72 -9.92 -13.26
CA LYS A 62 7.51 -8.48 -13.51
C LYS A 62 6.67 -7.81 -12.41
N HIS A 63 6.07 -8.63 -11.54
CA HIS A 63 5.21 -8.18 -10.47
C HIS A 63 6.03 -8.00 -9.19
N VAL A 64 5.76 -6.93 -8.48
CA VAL A 64 6.36 -6.64 -7.18
C VAL A 64 5.31 -6.78 -6.08
N SER A 65 5.75 -6.99 -4.84
CA SER A 65 4.88 -6.82 -3.69
C SER A 65 4.47 -5.35 -3.59
N PRO A 66 3.22 -5.03 -3.20
CA PRO A 66 2.80 -3.64 -2.97
C PRO A 66 3.66 -2.86 -1.97
N LEU A 67 4.44 -3.56 -1.15
CA LEU A 67 5.43 -2.97 -0.22
C LEU A 67 6.89 -3.10 -0.71
N GLY A 68 7.10 -3.60 -1.94
CA GLY A 68 8.43 -3.82 -2.49
C GLY A 68 9.07 -5.12 -2.02
N ASP A 69 10.38 -5.24 -2.23
CA ASP A 69 11.19 -6.44 -1.97
C ASP A 69 12.11 -6.30 -0.75
N ASP A 70 11.94 -5.27 0.05
CA ASP A 70 12.71 -5.10 1.28
C ASP A 70 12.34 -6.18 2.31
N ASN A 71 13.16 -7.23 2.40
CA ASN A 71 12.97 -8.36 3.31
C ASN A 71 12.98 -7.97 4.80
N SER A 72 13.36 -6.74 5.15
CA SER A 72 13.24 -6.23 6.52
C SER A 72 11.81 -5.87 6.89
N GLN A 73 10.90 -5.80 5.91
CA GLN A 73 9.49 -5.40 6.04
C GLN A 73 8.58 -6.57 6.42
N MET A 74 8.95 -7.36 7.40
CA MET A 74 8.04 -8.36 7.95
C MET A 74 6.82 -7.71 8.61
N PRO A 75 5.62 -8.29 8.46
CA PRO A 75 4.42 -7.74 9.09
C PRO A 75 4.52 -7.76 10.61
N ALA A 76 4.05 -6.70 11.26
CA ALA A 76 3.98 -6.63 12.72
C ALA A 76 3.03 -7.69 13.29
N ILE A 77 1.98 -8.03 12.54
CA ILE A 77 1.04 -9.11 12.82
C ILE A 77 1.13 -10.11 11.66
N ASN A 78 1.85 -11.20 11.89
CA ASN A 78 2.08 -12.21 10.87
C ASN A 78 0.90 -13.20 10.80
N ILE A 79 -0.11 -12.85 10.03
CA ILE A 79 -1.29 -13.67 9.75
C ILE A 79 -1.63 -13.60 8.26
N SER A 80 -2.30 -14.65 7.75
CA SER A 80 -2.75 -14.75 6.37
C SER A 80 -4.26 -15.01 6.37
N GLU A 81 -5.04 -13.94 6.25
CA GLU A 81 -6.51 -13.95 6.45
C GLU A 81 -7.27 -13.43 5.22
N GLY A 82 -6.63 -13.45 4.05
CA GLY A 82 -7.26 -13.01 2.79
C GLY A 82 -7.20 -11.50 2.55
N PHE A 83 -6.46 -10.75 3.35
CA PHE A 83 -6.16 -9.35 3.16
C PHE A 83 -4.81 -8.97 3.74
N ASN A 84 -4.30 -7.84 3.30
CA ASN A 84 -3.11 -7.21 3.84
C ASN A 84 -3.44 -5.78 4.27
N LEU A 85 -2.81 -5.31 5.33
CA LEU A 85 -2.99 -3.97 5.85
C LEU A 85 -1.64 -3.33 6.11
N GLY A 86 -1.48 -2.11 5.61
CA GLY A 86 -0.29 -1.31 5.81
C GLY A 86 -0.62 0.17 5.97
N PHE A 87 0.41 0.96 6.26
CA PHE A 87 0.34 2.40 6.18
C PHE A 87 1.36 2.92 5.17
N CYS A 88 0.98 3.96 4.46
CA CYS A 88 1.90 4.82 3.73
C CYS A 88 2.05 6.14 4.47
N ARG A 89 3.27 6.62 4.63
CA ARG A 89 3.58 7.89 5.28
C ARG A 89 4.50 8.72 4.38
N CYS A 90 4.09 9.93 4.04
CA CYS A 90 4.92 10.84 3.25
C CYS A 90 4.55 12.31 3.45
N LYS A 91 5.46 13.19 3.04
CA LYS A 91 5.25 14.64 3.00
C LYS A 91 4.30 15.02 1.85
N PRO A 92 3.71 16.23 1.87
CA PRO A 92 2.95 16.77 0.74
C PRO A 92 3.74 16.74 -0.58
N GLY A 93 3.02 16.53 -1.68
CA GLY A 93 3.57 16.39 -3.02
C GLY A 93 4.22 15.04 -3.30
N LYS A 94 4.07 14.05 -2.41
CA LYS A 94 4.65 12.71 -2.55
C LYS A 94 3.57 11.65 -2.70
N GLY A 95 3.88 10.60 -3.47
CA GLY A 95 3.05 9.43 -3.70
C GLY A 95 3.70 8.47 -4.69
N PRO A 96 3.14 7.28 -4.93
CA PRO A 96 3.65 6.36 -5.95
C PRO A 96 3.42 6.86 -7.37
N LEU A 97 4.12 6.27 -8.32
CA LEU A 97 3.71 6.33 -9.73
C LEU A 97 2.44 5.50 -9.97
N MET A 98 1.85 5.69 -11.15
CA MET A 98 0.66 4.95 -11.58
C MET A 98 0.96 3.45 -11.67
N HIS A 99 0.13 2.63 -11.04
CA HIS A 99 0.31 1.18 -10.96
C HIS A 99 -1.04 0.46 -10.87
N ASN A 100 -0.99 -0.85 -11.03
CA ASN A 100 -2.15 -1.73 -10.99
C ASN A 100 -1.93 -2.87 -9.99
N HIS A 101 -3.01 -3.46 -9.51
CA HIS A 101 -3.00 -4.69 -8.71
C HIS A 101 -3.94 -5.75 -9.28
N ASP A 102 -3.66 -7.01 -8.95
CA ASP A 102 -4.51 -8.16 -9.30
C ASP A 102 -5.72 -8.32 -8.37
N THR A 103 -5.81 -7.50 -7.32
CA THR A 103 -6.89 -7.52 -6.33
C THR A 103 -7.36 -6.11 -6.00
N ASN A 104 -8.45 -5.99 -5.23
CA ASN A 104 -8.92 -4.70 -4.73
C ASN A 104 -7.92 -4.06 -3.78
N GLU A 105 -7.73 -2.76 -3.93
CA GLU A 105 -6.99 -1.92 -3.00
C GLU A 105 -7.87 -0.80 -2.47
N THR A 106 -7.81 -0.56 -1.18
CA THR A 106 -8.65 0.45 -0.50
C THR A 106 -7.77 1.39 0.31
N PHE A 107 -8.02 2.69 0.15
CA PHE A 107 -7.33 3.76 0.86
C PHE A 107 -8.26 4.48 1.83
N MET A 108 -7.71 4.85 2.99
CA MET A 108 -8.37 5.73 3.95
C MET A 108 -7.34 6.65 4.59
N PRO A 109 -7.38 7.97 4.36
CA PRO A 109 -6.53 8.91 5.08
C PRO A 109 -6.76 8.81 6.59
N ILE A 110 -5.67 8.69 7.34
CA ILE A 110 -5.67 8.83 8.80
C ILE A 110 -5.43 10.28 9.17
N THR A 111 -4.50 10.92 8.47
CA THR A 111 -4.19 12.35 8.61
C THR A 111 -3.95 12.98 7.25
N GLY A 112 -4.11 14.31 7.16
CA GLY A 112 -3.86 15.07 5.95
C GLY A 112 -4.95 14.93 4.88
N LYS A 113 -4.69 15.53 3.73
CA LYS A 113 -5.56 15.50 2.55
C LYS A 113 -4.84 14.77 1.42
N TRP A 114 -5.54 13.87 0.77
CA TRP A 114 -4.97 13.02 -0.26
C TRP A 114 -5.77 13.10 -1.55
N ARG A 115 -5.07 13.02 -2.67
CA ARG A 115 -5.69 12.86 -3.98
C ARG A 115 -5.50 11.42 -4.42
N CYS A 116 -6.60 10.75 -4.71
CA CYS A 116 -6.63 9.47 -5.37
C CYS A 116 -6.88 9.70 -6.87
N GLU A 117 -6.03 9.13 -7.70
CA GLU A 117 -6.03 9.32 -9.15
C GLU A 117 -6.11 7.97 -9.84
N TRP A 118 -6.83 7.92 -10.98
CA TRP A 118 -6.94 6.69 -11.79
C TRP A 118 -7.04 7.00 -13.26
N ASN A 119 -6.74 5.99 -14.07
CA ASN A 119 -6.52 6.04 -15.51
C ASN A 119 -5.34 6.92 -15.91
N GLU A 120 -4.97 6.85 -17.17
CA GLU A 120 -3.93 7.66 -17.80
C GLU A 120 -4.48 8.34 -19.05
N GLY A 121 -3.75 9.31 -19.60
CA GLY A 121 -4.11 10.02 -20.82
C GLY A 121 -5.42 10.80 -20.70
N ASP A 122 -6.24 10.74 -21.75
CA ASP A 122 -7.49 11.52 -21.87
C ASP A 122 -8.59 11.06 -20.89
N ASP A 123 -8.48 9.84 -20.34
CA ASP A 123 -9.44 9.27 -19.40
C ASP A 123 -9.06 9.52 -17.93
N PHE A 124 -8.00 10.29 -17.66
CA PHE A 124 -7.53 10.60 -16.30
C PHE A 124 -8.62 11.21 -15.44
N GLN A 125 -8.74 10.70 -14.22
CA GLN A 125 -9.69 11.16 -13.21
C GLN A 125 -9.03 11.26 -11.84
N SER A 126 -9.60 12.05 -10.96
CA SER A 126 -9.15 12.18 -9.59
C SER A 126 -10.25 12.54 -8.61
N VAL A 127 -10.02 12.24 -7.36
CA VAL A 127 -10.85 12.67 -6.22
C VAL A 127 -9.96 13.05 -5.05
N ASP A 128 -10.27 14.15 -4.39
CA ASP A 128 -9.62 14.57 -3.15
C ASP A 128 -10.40 14.02 -1.96
N VAL A 129 -9.67 13.41 -1.00
CA VAL A 129 -10.23 12.77 0.19
C VAL A 129 -9.50 13.24 1.44
N GLY A 130 -10.23 13.32 2.54
CA GLY A 130 -9.75 13.68 3.86
C GLY A 130 -9.84 12.52 4.86
N PRO A 131 -9.49 12.76 6.13
CA PRO A 131 -9.53 11.72 7.16
C PRO A 131 -10.89 11.02 7.25
N CYS A 132 -10.83 9.67 7.27
CA CYS A 132 -11.98 8.77 7.30
C CYS A 132 -12.79 8.64 6.01
N ASP A 133 -12.48 9.37 4.93
CA ASP A 133 -13.03 9.06 3.61
C ASP A 133 -12.40 7.77 3.07
N VAL A 134 -13.15 7.02 2.25
CA VAL A 134 -12.69 5.74 1.72
C VAL A 134 -12.80 5.71 0.21
N VAL A 135 -11.71 5.28 -0.44
CA VAL A 135 -11.69 4.98 -1.88
C VAL A 135 -11.24 3.54 -2.07
N SER A 136 -11.99 2.76 -2.87
CA SER A 136 -11.64 1.38 -3.19
C SER A 136 -11.51 1.20 -4.71
N PHE A 137 -10.32 0.79 -5.15
CA PHE A 137 -10.00 0.55 -6.54
C PHE A 137 -10.15 -0.93 -6.88
N PRO A 138 -10.85 -1.26 -7.97
CA PRO A 138 -10.96 -2.64 -8.44
C PRO A 138 -9.64 -3.13 -9.05
N PRO A 139 -9.46 -4.46 -9.20
CA PRO A 139 -8.36 -5.00 -9.98
C PRO A 139 -8.42 -4.50 -11.43
N GLY A 140 -7.26 -4.28 -12.04
CA GLY A 140 -7.15 -3.79 -13.41
C GLY A 140 -7.31 -2.27 -13.56
N CYS A 141 -7.56 -1.54 -12.49
CA CYS A 141 -7.59 -0.08 -12.50
C CYS A 141 -6.18 0.47 -12.28
N ALA A 142 -5.60 1.16 -13.25
CA ALA A 142 -4.40 1.95 -13.02
C ALA A 142 -4.71 3.07 -12.04
N ARG A 143 -3.94 3.18 -10.93
CA ARG A 143 -4.20 4.15 -9.86
C ARG A 143 -2.93 4.58 -9.15
N ARG A 144 -3.04 5.71 -8.49
CA ARG A 144 -2.07 6.20 -7.51
C ARG A 144 -2.76 7.11 -6.49
N PHE A 145 -2.02 7.44 -5.44
CA PHE A 145 -2.41 8.46 -4.47
C PHE A 145 -1.29 9.49 -4.32
N MET A 146 -1.63 10.69 -3.92
CA MET A 146 -0.69 11.75 -3.64
C MET A 146 -1.13 12.50 -2.38
N ASN A 147 -0.19 12.77 -1.48
CA ASN A 147 -0.44 13.68 -0.36
C ASN A 147 -0.53 15.13 -0.90
N ILE A 148 -1.68 15.75 -0.75
CA ILE A 148 -1.96 17.12 -1.20
C ILE A 148 -2.27 18.06 -0.03
N THR A 149 -1.83 17.71 1.18
CA THR A 149 -2.03 18.57 2.36
C THR A 149 -1.34 19.90 2.16
N GLU A 150 -2.08 20.97 2.41
CA GLU A 150 -1.61 22.35 2.31
C GLU A 150 -1.15 22.86 3.69
N ASN A 151 -0.28 23.88 3.69
CA ASN A 151 0.19 24.60 4.88
C ASN A 151 1.01 23.78 5.90
N GLU A 152 1.36 22.53 5.58
CA GLU A 152 2.16 21.63 6.41
C GLU A 152 3.29 20.93 5.60
N PRO A 153 4.17 21.69 4.89
CA PRO A 153 5.08 21.12 3.88
C PRO A 153 6.11 20.14 4.46
N ASP A 154 6.38 20.23 5.75
CA ASP A 154 7.35 19.38 6.45
C ASP A 154 6.72 18.25 7.28
N VAL A 155 5.40 18.19 7.37
CA VAL A 155 4.69 17.17 8.13
C VAL A 155 4.42 15.95 7.25
N GLU A 156 4.77 14.78 7.73
CA GLU A 156 4.39 13.53 7.09
C GLU A 156 2.98 13.13 7.52
N HIS A 157 2.11 12.87 6.54
CA HIS A 157 0.74 12.39 6.77
C HIS A 157 0.62 10.91 6.47
N VAL A 158 -0.41 10.28 7.04
CA VAL A 158 -0.59 8.83 7.05
C VAL A 158 -1.85 8.44 6.28
N LEU A 159 -1.68 7.52 5.35
CA LEU A 159 -2.73 6.84 4.60
C LEU A 159 -2.76 5.37 5.02
N LEU A 160 -3.92 4.86 5.40
CA LEU A 160 -4.17 3.43 5.55
C LEU A 160 -4.37 2.80 4.17
N VAL A 161 -3.74 1.64 3.97
CA VAL A 161 -3.83 0.84 2.75
C VAL A 161 -4.29 -0.57 3.12
N VAL A 162 -5.34 -1.04 2.49
CA VAL A 162 -5.82 -2.42 2.61
C VAL A 162 -5.89 -3.03 1.22
N ILE A 163 -5.23 -4.18 1.03
CA ILE A 163 -5.23 -4.90 -0.24
C ILE A 163 -5.75 -6.31 -0.01
N ALA A 164 -6.71 -6.74 -0.82
CA ALA A 164 -7.29 -8.07 -0.75
C ALA A 164 -6.27 -9.15 -1.19
N GLY A 165 -6.48 -10.38 -0.73
CA GLY A 165 -5.62 -11.52 -1.05
C GLY A 165 -4.48 -11.72 -0.05
N ASN A 166 -3.84 -12.90 -0.09
CA ASN A 166 -2.73 -13.24 0.79
C ASN A 166 -1.35 -12.82 0.22
N ALA A 167 -1.25 -12.74 -1.11
CA ALA A 167 -0.04 -12.36 -1.81
C ALA A 167 -0.39 -11.50 -3.03
N PRO A 168 -0.93 -10.28 -2.83
CA PRO A 168 -1.29 -9.40 -3.92
C PRO A 168 -0.06 -8.97 -4.72
N LYS A 169 -0.25 -8.76 -6.01
CA LYS A 169 0.80 -8.32 -6.94
C LYS A 169 0.57 -6.86 -7.31
N ALA A 170 1.67 -6.16 -7.56
CA ALA A 170 1.66 -4.82 -8.14
C ALA A 170 2.43 -4.82 -9.47
N GLU A 171 2.00 -4.01 -10.41
CA GLU A 171 2.65 -3.75 -11.68
C GLU A 171 2.52 -2.26 -12.00
N PHE A 172 3.64 -1.62 -12.31
CA PHE A 172 3.61 -0.23 -12.79
C PHE A 172 3.08 -0.17 -14.23
N THR A 173 2.49 0.96 -14.59
CA THR A 173 2.11 1.22 -16.00
C THR A 173 3.35 1.41 -16.87
N GLU A 174 3.18 1.34 -18.18
CA GLU A 174 4.27 1.57 -19.15
C GLU A 174 4.86 2.98 -18.98
N GLU A 175 4.01 3.99 -18.82
CA GLU A 175 4.45 5.38 -18.58
C GLU A 175 5.29 5.49 -17.31
N ALA A 176 4.86 4.82 -16.23
CA ALA A 176 5.61 4.79 -14.98
C ALA A 176 6.98 4.11 -15.13
N TYR A 177 7.06 2.99 -15.84
CA TYR A 177 8.36 2.34 -16.13
C TYR A 177 9.28 3.21 -16.97
N ASN A 178 8.76 3.90 -17.98
CA ASN A 178 9.53 4.84 -18.80
C ASN A 178 10.12 5.96 -17.92
N ARG A 179 9.32 6.52 -17.01
CA ARG A 179 9.76 7.56 -16.07
C ARG A 179 10.88 7.08 -15.14
N ILE A 180 10.80 5.84 -14.62
CA ILE A 180 11.85 5.23 -13.80
C ILE A 180 13.13 5.08 -14.62
N SER A 181 13.05 4.51 -15.82
CA SER A 181 14.18 4.26 -16.69
C SER A 181 14.90 5.55 -17.11
N GLU A 182 14.15 6.61 -17.43
CA GLU A 182 14.70 7.92 -17.73
C GLU A 182 15.46 8.51 -16.54
N PHE A 183 14.94 8.35 -15.33
CA PHE A 183 15.60 8.83 -14.13
C PHE A 183 16.91 8.08 -13.88
N GLU A 184 16.92 6.76 -13.99
CA GLU A 184 18.12 5.93 -13.84
C GLU A 184 19.19 6.28 -14.87
N ALA A 185 18.81 6.47 -16.13
CA ALA A 185 19.74 6.87 -17.20
C ALA A 185 20.40 8.24 -16.93
N ASN A 186 19.73 9.16 -16.27
CA ASN A 186 20.24 10.48 -15.94
C ASN A 186 21.15 10.50 -14.69
N GLN A 187 21.21 9.38 -13.93
CA GLN A 187 22.09 9.24 -12.75
C GLN A 187 23.40 8.48 -13.07
N ALA A 188 23.47 7.80 -14.21
CA ALA A 188 24.63 7.02 -14.67
C ALA A 188 25.63 7.89 -15.42
#